data_f517c92ebd9aa120509a0959a976e017
#
_entry.id   f517c92ebd9aa120509a0959a976e017
#
_cell.length_a   1.000
_cell.length_b   1.000
_cell.length_c   1.000
_cell.angle_alpha   90.00
_cell.angle_beta   90.00
_cell.angle_gamma   90.00
#
_symmetry.space_group_name_H-M   'P 1'
#
loop_
_entity.id
_entity.type
_entity.pdbx_description
1 polymer ?
#
loop_
_entity_poly.entity_id
_entity_poly.type
_entity_poly.pdbx_seq_one_letter_code
_entity_poly.pdbx_strand_id
1 'polypeptide(L)'
;MPYALIFAAALHVLAAVFWAGSTFALARSGGAALERLFKPQLAAAVLAFATGGYLGHTLHAHAFGRGEQVLLAAIAASAAALVVQLAVVGRAVRALRDGAGDEAGPRALATAAHRVAAVLLALAAIGMATARYLPPAPVGTADAAAVSGSAGVQ
;
A
#
# COMPACT_ATOMS: atom_id res chain seq x y z
N MET A 1 -5.30 13.66 -21.52
CA MET A 1 -4.65 13.05 -20.32
C MET A 1 -5.50 12.02 -19.54
N PRO A 2 -6.81 11.77 -19.81
CA PRO A 2 -7.59 10.79 -19.03
C PRO A 2 -7.09 9.35 -19.16
N TYR A 3 -6.57 8.95 -20.32
CA TYR A 3 -6.09 7.58 -20.54
C TYR A 3 -4.90 7.18 -19.66
N ALA A 4 -3.98 8.10 -19.36
CA ALA A 4 -2.85 7.83 -18.48
C ALA A 4 -3.29 7.55 -17.04
N LEU A 5 -4.28 8.27 -16.52
CA LEU A 5 -4.85 8.04 -15.20
C LEU A 5 -5.58 6.69 -15.13
N ILE A 6 -6.39 6.37 -16.14
CA ILE A 6 -7.11 5.08 -16.22
C ILE A 6 -6.10 3.93 -16.24
N PHE A 7 -5.06 4.04 -17.09
CA PHE A 7 -4.01 3.03 -17.18
C PHE A 7 -3.25 2.88 -15.87
N ALA A 8 -2.84 4.00 -15.24
CA ALA A 8 -2.16 3.97 -13.96
C ALA A 8 -3.03 3.36 -12.84
N ALA A 9 -4.33 3.66 -12.81
CA ALA A 9 -5.27 3.08 -11.85
C ALA A 9 -5.44 1.56 -12.06
N ALA A 10 -5.62 1.13 -13.30
CA ALA A 10 -5.73 -0.30 -13.63
C ALA A 10 -4.45 -1.06 -13.24
N LEU A 11 -3.29 -0.49 -13.57
CA LEU A 11 -1.99 -1.09 -13.25
C LEU A 11 -1.75 -1.13 -11.74
N HIS A 12 -2.13 -0.06 -11.01
CA HIS A 12 -2.08 -0.02 -9.55
C HIS A 12 -2.90 -1.13 -8.92
N VAL A 13 -4.15 -1.28 -9.35
CA VAL A 13 -5.05 -2.33 -8.82
C VAL A 13 -4.51 -3.73 -9.13
N LEU A 14 -4.07 -4.00 -10.36
CA LEU A 14 -3.51 -5.29 -10.74
C LEU A 14 -2.25 -5.63 -9.93
N ALA A 15 -1.35 -4.67 -9.77
CA ALA A 15 -0.13 -4.84 -8.98
C ALA A 15 -0.46 -5.07 -7.49
N ALA A 16 -1.38 -4.30 -6.92
CA ALA A 16 -1.80 -4.43 -5.53
C ALA A 16 -2.49 -5.79 -5.27
N VAL A 17 -3.38 -6.23 -6.17
CA VAL A 17 -4.05 -7.54 -6.07
C VAL A 17 -3.05 -8.68 -6.16
N PHE A 18 -2.10 -8.61 -7.10
CA PHE A 18 -1.05 -9.63 -7.19
C PHE A 18 -0.17 -9.66 -5.93
N TRP A 19 0.26 -8.50 -5.44
CA TRP A 19 1.09 -8.39 -4.23
C TRP A 19 0.37 -8.91 -3.00
N ALA A 20 -0.85 -8.43 -2.72
CA ALA A 20 -1.65 -8.87 -1.58
C ALA A 20 -2.04 -10.35 -1.69
N GLY A 21 -2.49 -10.79 -2.87
CA GLY A 21 -2.91 -12.18 -3.10
C GLY A 21 -1.76 -13.18 -2.95
N SER A 22 -0.58 -12.87 -3.52
CA SER A 22 0.61 -13.72 -3.34
C SER A 22 1.10 -13.74 -1.89
N THR A 23 1.04 -12.59 -1.18
CA THR A 23 1.36 -12.51 0.25
C THR A 23 0.44 -13.41 1.07
N PHE A 24 -0.87 -13.36 0.82
CA PHE A 24 -1.86 -14.20 1.49
C PHE A 24 -1.66 -15.69 1.18
N ALA A 25 -1.40 -16.03 -0.08
CA ALA A 25 -1.13 -17.40 -0.50
C ALA A 25 0.10 -17.99 0.21
N LEU A 26 1.20 -17.22 0.30
CA LEU A 26 2.41 -17.63 1.01
C LEU A 26 2.21 -17.74 2.52
N ALA A 27 1.38 -16.88 3.11
CA ALA A 27 1.00 -16.96 4.53
C ALA A 27 0.25 -18.25 4.88
N ARG A 28 -0.46 -18.85 3.91
CA ARG A 28 -1.24 -20.10 4.10
C ARG A 28 -0.50 -21.36 3.68
N SER A 29 0.37 -21.29 2.68
CA SER A 29 1.08 -22.45 2.11
C SER A 29 2.34 -22.88 2.86
N GLY A 30 2.65 -22.26 4.00
CA GLY A 30 3.89 -22.55 4.73
C GLY A 30 5.17 -22.20 3.96
N GLY A 31 5.07 -21.29 3.01
CA GLY A 31 6.22 -20.82 2.23
C GLY A 31 6.67 -21.75 1.09
N ALA A 32 5.83 -22.71 0.66
CA ALA A 32 6.18 -23.69 -0.36
C ALA A 32 6.68 -23.09 -1.70
N ALA A 33 6.23 -21.89 -2.06
CA ALA A 33 6.63 -21.19 -3.29
C ALA A 33 7.44 -19.91 -3.01
N LEU A 34 8.01 -19.76 -1.82
CA LEU A 34 8.64 -18.55 -1.34
C LEU A 34 9.71 -17.99 -2.28
N GLU A 35 10.68 -18.83 -2.67
CA GLU A 35 11.80 -18.40 -3.51
C GLU A 35 11.37 -17.99 -4.92
N ARG A 36 10.35 -18.67 -5.44
CA ARG A 36 9.81 -18.41 -6.78
C ARG A 36 8.98 -17.14 -6.85
N LEU A 37 8.20 -16.85 -5.80
CA LEU A 37 7.27 -15.72 -5.77
C LEU A 37 7.88 -14.44 -5.21
N PHE A 38 8.99 -14.52 -4.47
CA PHE A 38 9.57 -13.34 -3.81
C PHE A 38 9.91 -12.20 -4.78
N LYS A 39 10.60 -12.50 -5.89
CA LYS A 39 10.98 -11.47 -6.87
C LYS A 39 9.77 -10.82 -7.56
N PRO A 40 8.81 -11.59 -8.16
CA PRO A 40 7.64 -10.98 -8.79
C PRO A 40 6.74 -10.25 -7.79
N GLN A 41 6.66 -10.72 -6.53
CA GLN A 41 5.95 -10.05 -5.47
C GLN A 41 6.55 -8.68 -5.15
N LEU A 42 7.88 -8.59 -5.07
CA LEU A 42 8.60 -7.34 -4.85
C LEU A 42 8.41 -6.37 -6.03
N ALA A 43 8.49 -6.87 -7.26
CA ALA A 43 8.24 -6.06 -8.46
C ALA A 43 6.82 -5.49 -8.47
N ALA A 44 5.82 -6.29 -8.08
CA ALA A 44 4.44 -5.84 -7.95
C ALA A 44 4.28 -4.78 -6.84
N ALA A 45 4.96 -4.92 -5.71
CA ALA A 45 4.95 -3.91 -4.66
C ALA A 45 5.52 -2.57 -5.15
N VAL A 46 6.68 -2.60 -5.82
CA VAL A 46 7.30 -1.39 -6.40
C VAL A 46 6.36 -0.73 -7.41
N LEU A 47 5.74 -1.53 -8.28
CA LEU A 47 4.79 -1.03 -9.29
C LEU A 47 3.55 -0.41 -8.64
N ALA A 48 3.02 -1.03 -7.56
CA ALA A 48 1.91 -0.50 -6.80
C ALA A 48 2.27 0.85 -6.16
N PHE A 49 3.45 0.99 -5.54
CA PHE A 49 3.89 2.26 -4.97
C PHE A 49 4.12 3.33 -6.03
N ALA A 50 4.75 3.02 -7.15
CA ALA A 50 5.01 3.97 -8.23
C ALA A 50 3.69 4.51 -8.82
N THR A 51 2.76 3.61 -9.16
CA THR A 51 1.46 3.99 -9.72
C THR A 51 0.57 4.67 -8.69
N GLY A 52 0.57 4.21 -7.44
CA GLY A 52 -0.15 4.84 -6.31
C GLY A 52 0.36 6.24 -6.01
N GLY A 53 1.68 6.46 -6.03
CA GLY A 53 2.29 7.78 -5.87
C GLY A 53 1.89 8.73 -7.00
N TYR A 54 1.90 8.28 -8.24
CA TYR A 54 1.42 9.06 -9.38
C TYR A 54 -0.05 9.45 -9.24
N LEU A 55 -0.92 8.50 -8.88
CA LEU A 55 -2.35 8.75 -8.66
C LEU A 55 -2.58 9.71 -7.49
N GLY A 56 -1.87 9.52 -6.38
CA GLY A 56 -1.95 10.39 -5.20
C GLY A 56 -1.56 11.82 -5.54
N HIS A 57 -0.46 12.01 -6.25
CA HIS A 57 -0.01 13.34 -6.68
C HIS A 57 -1.01 14.04 -7.61
N THR A 58 -1.62 13.28 -8.54
CA THR A 58 -2.53 13.88 -9.54
C THR A 58 -3.94 14.12 -9.02
N LEU A 59 -4.41 13.33 -8.06
CA LEU A 59 -5.81 13.37 -7.59
C LEU A 59 -6.00 14.09 -6.25
N HIS A 60 -4.97 14.19 -5.40
CA HIS A 60 -5.08 14.70 -4.03
C HIS A 60 -4.19 15.94 -3.74
N ALA A 61 -3.83 16.71 -4.77
CA ALA A 61 -2.87 17.82 -4.65
C ALA A 61 -3.37 19.04 -3.82
N HIS A 62 -4.65 19.13 -3.45
CA HIS A 62 -5.23 20.41 -3.02
C HIS A 62 -6.04 20.43 -1.71
N ALA A 63 -6.24 19.30 -1.01
CA ALA A 63 -7.01 19.31 0.24
C ALA A 63 -6.50 18.22 1.20
N PHE A 64 -6.27 18.58 2.46
CA PHE A 64 -5.88 17.66 3.51
C PHE A 64 -7.04 17.45 4.49
N GLY A 65 -7.84 16.42 4.28
CA GLY A 65 -8.99 16.07 5.11
C GLY A 65 -8.86 14.70 5.78
N ARG A 66 -9.96 14.21 6.33
CA ARG A 66 -10.01 12.88 6.99
C ARG A 66 -9.74 11.74 6.00
N GLY A 67 -10.19 11.88 4.75
CA GLY A 67 -9.94 10.91 3.69
C GLY A 67 -8.45 10.74 3.41
N GLU A 68 -7.70 11.86 3.32
CA GLU A 68 -6.26 11.89 3.10
C GLU A 68 -5.49 11.30 4.28
N GLN A 69 -5.95 11.51 5.53
CA GLN A 69 -5.35 10.89 6.72
C GLN A 69 -5.48 9.37 6.68
N VAL A 70 -6.66 8.84 6.32
CA VAL A 70 -6.89 7.40 6.16
C VAL A 70 -6.06 6.84 5.00
N LEU A 71 -5.94 7.57 3.90
CA LEU A 71 -5.10 7.19 2.77
C LEU A 71 -3.62 7.12 3.17
N LEU A 72 -3.12 8.11 3.92
CA LEU A 72 -1.75 8.09 4.44
C LEU A 72 -1.51 6.91 5.40
N ALA A 73 -2.47 6.61 6.28
CA ALA A 73 -2.38 5.44 7.15
C ALA A 73 -2.35 4.13 6.35
N ALA A 74 -3.12 4.03 5.27
CA ALA A 74 -3.11 2.89 4.36
C ALA A 74 -1.77 2.76 3.62
N ILE A 75 -1.18 3.87 3.16
CA ILE A 75 0.15 3.90 2.54
C ILE A 75 1.21 3.46 3.56
N ALA A 76 1.15 3.96 4.80
CA ALA A 76 2.08 3.58 5.86
C ALA A 76 1.97 2.07 6.20
N ALA A 77 0.77 1.51 6.27
CA ALA A 77 0.55 0.08 6.46
C ALA A 77 1.14 -0.76 5.31
N SER A 78 0.97 -0.31 4.06
CA SER A 78 1.57 -0.96 2.89
C SER A 78 3.10 -0.90 2.93
N ALA A 79 3.66 0.25 3.30
CA ALA A 79 5.11 0.41 3.45
C ALA A 79 5.66 -0.49 4.58
N ALA A 80 4.98 -0.58 5.71
CA ALA A 80 5.34 -1.50 6.79
C ALA A 80 5.32 -2.97 6.34
N ALA A 81 4.30 -3.37 5.56
CA ALA A 81 4.24 -4.71 4.96
C ALA A 81 5.45 -4.98 4.05
N LEU A 82 5.83 -4.02 3.21
CA LEU A 82 7.00 -4.13 2.34
C LEU A 82 8.30 -4.25 3.14
N VAL A 83 8.46 -3.44 4.20
CA VAL A 83 9.63 -3.51 5.09
C VAL A 83 9.74 -4.88 5.75
N VAL A 84 8.63 -5.43 6.27
CA VAL A 84 8.60 -6.78 6.85
C VAL A 84 9.00 -7.83 5.82
N GLN A 85 8.51 -7.73 4.59
CA GLN A 85 8.88 -8.66 3.51
C GLN A 85 10.37 -8.54 3.13
N LEU A 86 10.89 -7.35 2.99
CA LEU A 86 12.30 -7.15 2.65
C LEU A 86 13.24 -7.61 3.78
N ALA A 87 12.94 -7.23 5.03
CA ALA A 87 13.80 -7.49 6.16
C ALA A 87 13.77 -8.96 6.61
N VAL A 88 12.58 -9.55 6.69
CA VAL A 88 12.40 -10.90 7.25
C VAL A 88 12.41 -11.95 6.15
N VAL A 89 11.53 -11.79 5.15
CA VAL A 89 11.41 -12.77 4.05
C VAL A 89 12.66 -12.76 3.17
N GLY A 90 13.23 -11.58 2.91
CA GLY A 90 14.46 -11.47 2.14
C GLY A 90 15.65 -12.19 2.80
N ARG A 91 15.74 -12.16 4.14
CA ARG A 91 16.76 -12.94 4.89
C ARG A 91 16.47 -14.43 4.82
N ALA A 92 15.22 -14.84 4.99
CA ALA A 92 14.82 -16.25 4.90
C ALA A 92 15.12 -16.84 3.52
N VAL A 93 14.80 -16.12 2.45
CA VAL A 93 15.10 -16.54 1.06
C VAL A 93 16.61 -16.68 0.84
N ARG A 94 17.43 -15.77 1.39
CA ARG A 94 18.90 -15.90 1.30
C ARG A 94 19.38 -17.15 2.03
N ALA A 95 18.96 -17.35 3.29
CA ALA A 95 19.35 -18.51 4.08
C ALA A 95 18.99 -19.85 3.39
N LEU A 96 17.80 -19.92 2.75
CA LEU A 96 17.39 -21.09 1.98
C LEU A 96 18.27 -21.31 0.74
N ARG A 97 18.70 -20.26 0.05
CA ARG A 97 19.57 -20.35 -1.13
C ARG A 97 21.01 -20.74 -0.78
N ASP A 98 21.48 -20.27 0.38
CA ASP A 98 22.84 -20.54 0.85
C ASP A 98 22.99 -21.99 1.41
N GLY A 99 21.90 -22.75 1.47
CA GLY A 99 21.92 -24.15 1.89
C GLY A 99 22.33 -24.37 3.35
N ALA A 100 21.98 -23.46 4.24
CA ALA A 100 22.41 -23.43 5.65
C ALA A 100 21.76 -24.54 6.54
N GLY A 101 21.52 -25.72 6.02
CA GLY A 101 21.16 -26.95 6.76
C GLY A 101 19.70 -27.06 7.18
N ASP A 102 19.18 -26.29 8.12
CA ASP A 102 17.78 -26.35 8.55
C ASP A 102 16.89 -25.38 7.75
N GLU A 103 16.06 -25.90 6.87
CA GLU A 103 15.12 -25.09 6.09
C GLU A 103 13.82 -24.76 6.88
N ALA A 104 13.52 -25.49 7.94
CA ALA A 104 12.26 -25.34 8.68
C ALA A 104 12.17 -23.99 9.38
N GLY A 105 13.25 -23.55 10.02
CA GLY A 105 13.32 -22.26 10.70
C GLY A 105 13.08 -21.07 9.78
N PRO A 106 13.86 -20.87 8.69
CA PRO A 106 13.65 -19.80 7.72
C PRO A 106 12.25 -19.82 7.09
N ARG A 107 11.70 -20.99 6.76
CA ARG A 107 10.34 -21.10 6.20
C ARG A 107 9.26 -20.69 7.21
N ALA A 108 9.37 -21.10 8.47
CA ALA A 108 8.44 -20.73 9.52
C ALA A 108 8.46 -19.21 9.76
N LEU A 109 9.65 -18.61 9.83
CA LEU A 109 9.82 -17.16 9.99
C LEU A 109 9.23 -16.38 8.81
N ALA A 110 9.49 -16.81 7.58
CA ALA A 110 8.92 -16.19 6.39
C ALA A 110 7.39 -16.30 6.37
N THR A 111 6.83 -17.43 6.76
CA THR A 111 5.39 -17.64 6.86
C THR A 111 4.76 -16.71 7.88
N ALA A 112 5.35 -16.55 9.07
CA ALA A 112 4.89 -15.59 10.08
C ALA A 112 4.95 -14.16 9.57
N ALA A 113 6.04 -13.77 8.89
CA ALA A 113 6.18 -12.45 8.27
C ALA A 113 5.12 -12.18 7.20
N HIS A 114 4.80 -13.18 6.35
CA HIS A 114 3.72 -13.07 5.37
C HIS A 114 2.34 -12.92 6.01
N ARG A 115 2.09 -13.55 7.17
CA ARG A 115 0.82 -13.36 7.91
C ARG A 115 0.68 -11.92 8.39
N VAL A 116 1.74 -11.35 8.98
CA VAL A 116 1.76 -9.94 9.40
C VAL A 116 1.56 -9.01 8.19
N ALA A 117 2.32 -9.23 7.11
CA ALA A 117 2.19 -8.44 5.89
C ALA A 117 0.79 -8.55 5.26
N ALA A 118 0.17 -9.73 5.27
CA ALA A 118 -1.19 -9.92 4.75
C ALA A 118 -2.23 -9.13 5.54
N VAL A 119 -2.14 -9.07 6.86
CA VAL A 119 -3.01 -8.25 7.70
C VAL A 119 -2.81 -6.76 7.39
N LEU A 120 -1.57 -6.30 7.31
CA LEU A 120 -1.26 -4.90 6.99
C LEU A 120 -1.80 -4.50 5.60
N LEU A 121 -1.65 -5.36 4.59
CA LEU A 121 -2.17 -5.12 3.24
C LEU A 121 -3.70 -5.15 3.20
N ALA A 122 -4.34 -6.02 3.98
CA ALA A 122 -5.80 -6.02 4.10
C ALA A 122 -6.31 -4.71 4.72
N LEU A 123 -5.69 -4.23 5.80
CA LEU A 123 -6.00 -2.94 6.42
C LEU A 123 -5.77 -1.78 5.46
N ALA A 124 -4.67 -1.81 4.70
CA ALA A 124 -4.38 -0.82 3.68
C ALA A 124 -5.46 -0.79 2.58
N ALA A 125 -5.88 -1.96 2.09
CA ALA A 125 -6.92 -2.06 1.07
C ALA A 125 -8.27 -1.52 1.58
N ILE A 126 -8.66 -1.85 2.82
CA ILE A 126 -9.86 -1.31 3.47
C ILE A 126 -9.75 0.22 3.59
N GLY A 127 -8.62 0.73 4.08
CA GLY A 127 -8.38 2.16 4.20
C GLY A 127 -8.51 2.89 2.86
N MET A 128 -7.87 2.38 1.81
CA MET A 128 -7.98 2.97 0.45
C MET A 128 -9.42 2.92 -0.09
N ALA A 129 -10.13 1.83 0.14
CA ALA A 129 -11.52 1.68 -0.31
C ALA A 129 -12.48 2.63 0.42
N THR A 130 -12.25 2.90 1.71
CA THR A 130 -13.13 3.71 2.57
C THR A 130 -12.80 5.20 2.54
N ALA A 131 -11.55 5.59 2.24
CA ALA A 131 -11.09 6.98 2.25
C ALA A 131 -12.00 7.92 1.42
N ARG A 132 -12.48 7.47 0.27
CA ARG A 132 -13.36 8.23 -0.65
C ARG A 132 -14.75 8.54 -0.09
N TYR A 133 -15.19 7.81 0.95
CA TYR A 133 -16.50 8.01 1.58
C TYR A 133 -16.44 8.94 2.79
N LEU A 134 -15.25 9.38 3.19
CA LEU A 134 -15.10 10.28 4.32
C LEU A 134 -15.38 11.74 3.87
N PRO A 135 -16.06 12.54 4.72
CA PRO A 135 -16.35 13.91 4.39
C PRO A 135 -15.06 14.71 4.17
N PRO A 136 -15.07 15.67 3.21
CA PRO A 136 -13.95 16.58 3.02
C PRO A 136 -13.69 17.39 4.30
N ALA A 137 -12.47 17.92 4.43
CA ALA A 137 -12.15 18.82 5.53
C ALA A 137 -13.14 19.99 5.57
N PRO A 138 -13.61 20.42 6.76
CA PRO A 138 -14.41 21.63 6.84
C PRO A 138 -13.59 22.80 6.26
N VAL A 139 -14.19 23.51 5.30
CA VAL A 139 -13.60 24.74 4.75
C VAL A 139 -13.38 25.69 5.92
N GLY A 140 -12.13 26.08 6.17
CA GLY A 140 -11.79 26.89 7.34
C GLY A 140 -12.58 28.19 7.34
N THR A 141 -13.09 28.57 8.50
CA THR A 141 -13.87 29.80 8.72
C THR A 141 -13.12 31.08 8.30
N ALA A 142 -11.82 30.99 8.07
CA ALA A 142 -11.01 32.10 7.54
C ALA A 142 -11.39 32.50 6.09
N ASP A 143 -11.72 31.52 5.23
CA ASP A 143 -12.15 31.81 3.85
C ASP A 143 -13.58 32.38 3.80
N ALA A 144 -14.45 31.98 4.71
CA ALA A 144 -15.79 32.52 4.83
C ALA A 144 -15.77 34.00 5.27
N ALA A 145 -14.83 34.41 6.14
CA ALA A 145 -14.64 35.78 6.57
C ALA A 145 -14.07 36.66 5.45
N ALA A 146 -13.19 36.13 4.59
CA ALA A 146 -12.65 36.88 3.45
C ALA A 146 -13.71 37.18 2.38
N VAL A 147 -14.62 36.22 2.12
CA VAL A 147 -15.72 36.41 1.15
C VAL A 147 -16.78 37.40 1.68
N SER A 148 -17.08 37.39 2.98
CA SER A 148 -18.06 38.35 3.57
C SER A 148 -17.51 39.77 3.69
N GLY A 149 -16.19 39.94 3.83
CA GLY A 149 -15.53 41.23 3.87
C GLY A 149 -15.50 41.99 2.53
N SER A 150 -15.53 41.26 1.41
CA SER A 150 -15.50 41.86 0.07
C SER A 150 -16.89 42.33 -0.44
N ALA A 151 -17.98 41.87 0.15
CA ALA A 151 -19.35 42.23 -0.25
C ALA A 151 -19.87 43.52 0.40
N GLY A 152 -19.11 44.15 1.30
CA GLY A 152 -19.50 45.35 2.05
C GLY A 152 -18.95 46.68 1.52
N VAL A 153 -18.24 46.69 0.39
CA VAL A 153 -17.65 47.90 -0.22
C VAL A 153 -18.22 48.11 -1.62
N GLN A 154 -19.46 48.55 -1.71
CA GLN A 154 -20.09 49.21 -2.88
C GLN A 154 -20.95 50.35 -2.43
#